data_46057994e304735ee762798b9a4cf9c2
#
_entry.id   46057994e304735ee762798b9a4cf9c2
#
_cell.length_a   1.000
_cell.length_b   1.000
_cell.length_c   1.000
_cell.angle_alpha   90.00
_cell.angle_beta   90.00
_cell.angle_gamma   90.00
#
_symmetry.space_group_name_H-M   'P 1'
#
loop_
_entity.id
_entity.type
_entity.pdbx_description
1 polymer ?
#
loop_
_entity_poly.entity_id
_entity_poly.type
_entity_poly.pdbx_seq_one_letter_code
_entity_poly.pdbx_strand_id
1 'polypeptide(L)'
;PYDNAGTLRTRGWELNLDWHHKFGEFNVYANFNLSDSKTKVTKWNNDTKLLSSYFSGKTYGDIWGFETDRYFEESDFTGQNADGSWIYKSGVASQSALERAPFHYGPGDIKFKDLDGSGAIDGGKGTADDHGDLKVIGNSLPRYEYSFHLGGSWKGIDSLTWICSSKA
;
A
#
# COMPACT_ATOMS: atom_id res chain seq x y z
N PRO A 1 -5.23 -9.99 -32.56
CA PRO A 1 -6.25 -8.94 -32.42
C PRO A 1 -6.15 -8.33 -31.03
N TYR A 2 -6.12 -6.99 -30.95
CA TYR A 2 -6.20 -6.27 -29.68
C TYR A 2 -7.68 -6.06 -29.37
N ASP A 3 -8.11 -6.38 -28.14
CA ASP A 3 -9.47 -6.18 -27.68
C ASP A 3 -9.50 -5.22 -26.49
N ASN A 4 -10.63 -4.50 -26.34
CA ASN A 4 -10.88 -3.58 -25.22
C ASN A 4 -11.25 -4.38 -23.97
N ALA A 5 -10.25 -4.86 -23.22
CA ALA A 5 -10.43 -5.77 -22.10
C ALA A 5 -11.03 -5.10 -20.85
N GLY A 6 -10.96 -3.76 -20.73
CA GLY A 6 -11.41 -3.10 -19.51
C GLY A 6 -11.62 -1.61 -19.62
N THR A 7 -12.23 -1.04 -18.60
CA THR A 7 -12.45 0.41 -18.44
C THR A 7 -11.98 0.85 -17.07
N LEU A 8 -11.23 1.94 -17.04
CA LEU A 8 -10.74 2.59 -15.82
C LEU A 8 -11.41 3.96 -15.66
N ARG A 9 -11.67 4.35 -14.43
CA ARG A 9 -12.18 5.69 -14.09
C ARG A 9 -11.30 6.32 -13.03
N THR A 10 -10.65 7.43 -13.40
CA THR A 10 -9.88 8.25 -12.46
C THR A 10 -10.71 9.43 -11.98
N ARG A 11 -10.64 9.73 -10.70
CA ARG A 11 -11.17 10.94 -10.07
C ARG A 11 -10.08 11.54 -9.19
N GLY A 12 -9.93 12.85 -9.27
CA GLY A 12 -8.96 13.59 -8.47
C GLY A 12 -9.39 15.01 -8.27
N TRP A 13 -8.60 15.73 -7.48
CA TRP A 13 -8.69 17.17 -7.26
C TRP A 13 -7.28 17.73 -7.15
N GLU A 14 -7.16 18.99 -7.47
CA GLU A 14 -5.91 19.74 -7.41
C GLU A 14 -6.16 21.06 -6.71
N LEU A 15 -5.23 21.46 -5.85
CA LEU A 15 -5.20 22.73 -5.17
C LEU A 15 -3.89 23.42 -5.52
N ASN A 16 -3.99 24.64 -6.02
CA ASN A 16 -2.85 25.51 -6.26
C ASN A 16 -3.06 26.81 -5.47
N LEU A 17 -2.08 27.19 -4.66
CA LEU A 17 -2.06 28.41 -3.88
C LEU A 17 -0.82 29.20 -4.22
N ASP A 18 -1.03 30.38 -4.78
CA ASP A 18 0.02 31.35 -5.08
C ASP A 18 -0.09 32.55 -4.15
N TRP A 19 1.02 32.90 -3.57
CA TRP A 19 1.13 34.11 -2.76
C TRP A 19 2.38 34.89 -3.17
N HIS A 20 2.23 36.19 -3.31
CA HIS A 20 3.33 37.11 -3.53
C HIS A 20 3.12 38.41 -2.75
N HIS A 21 4.21 38.94 -2.24
CA HIS A 21 4.17 40.24 -1.54
C HIS A 21 5.47 41.00 -1.76
N LYS A 22 5.32 42.31 -1.82
CA LYS A 22 6.46 43.25 -1.96
C LYS A 22 6.65 44.05 -0.68
N PHE A 23 7.83 43.91 -0.09
CA PHE A 23 8.28 44.67 1.08
C PHE A 23 9.35 45.67 0.63
N GLY A 24 8.95 46.88 0.26
CA GLY A 24 9.89 47.87 -0.28
C GLY A 24 10.55 47.37 -1.59
N GLU A 25 11.87 47.17 -1.57
CA GLU A 25 12.62 46.61 -2.73
C GLU A 25 12.69 45.09 -2.72
N PHE A 26 12.15 44.43 -1.71
CA PHE A 26 12.14 42.99 -1.54
C PHE A 26 10.82 42.41 -2.06
N ASN A 27 10.88 41.48 -3.01
CA ASN A 27 9.73 40.70 -3.44
C ASN A 27 9.85 39.29 -2.87
N VAL A 28 8.77 38.78 -2.29
CA VAL A 28 8.68 37.41 -1.80
C VAL A 28 7.52 36.72 -2.50
N TYR A 29 7.72 35.48 -2.91
CA TYR A 29 6.66 34.67 -3.50
C TYR A 29 6.73 33.25 -2.96
N ALA A 30 5.56 32.65 -2.80
CA ALA A 30 5.38 31.29 -2.40
C ALA A 30 4.29 30.64 -3.25
N ASN A 31 4.52 29.41 -3.65
CA ASN A 31 3.52 28.58 -4.34
C ASN A 31 3.43 27.24 -3.63
N PHE A 32 2.22 26.78 -3.42
CA PHE A 32 1.93 25.46 -2.87
C PHE A 32 0.94 24.74 -3.79
N ASN A 33 1.31 23.52 -4.19
CA ASN A 33 0.45 22.63 -4.96
C ASN A 33 0.19 21.36 -4.16
N LEU A 34 -1.04 20.89 -4.22
CA LEU A 34 -1.46 19.63 -3.63
C LEU A 34 -2.47 18.97 -4.56
N SER A 35 -2.25 17.70 -4.87
CA SER A 35 -3.19 16.89 -5.66
C SER A 35 -3.40 15.52 -5.04
N ASP A 36 -4.57 14.96 -5.26
CA ASP A 36 -4.94 13.56 -4.94
C ASP A 36 -5.73 13.00 -6.10
N SER A 37 -5.41 11.76 -6.50
CA SER A 37 -6.16 11.04 -7.51
C SER A 37 -6.35 9.58 -7.15
N LYS A 38 -7.49 9.02 -7.55
CA LYS A 38 -7.83 7.61 -7.35
C LYS A 38 -8.45 7.02 -8.61
N THR A 39 -7.83 5.94 -9.10
CA THR A 39 -8.30 5.20 -10.27
C THR A 39 -9.00 3.91 -9.83
N LYS A 40 -10.20 3.68 -10.34
CA LYS A 40 -10.95 2.43 -10.14
C LYS A 40 -11.17 1.73 -11.46
N VAL A 41 -11.11 0.40 -11.43
CA VAL A 41 -11.53 -0.46 -12.53
C VAL A 41 -13.06 -0.48 -12.54
N THR A 42 -13.67 -0.03 -13.62
CA THR A 42 -15.14 -0.01 -13.75
C THR A 42 -15.68 -1.18 -14.59
N LYS A 43 -14.84 -1.73 -15.47
CA LYS A 43 -15.17 -2.92 -16.25
C LYS A 43 -13.91 -3.76 -16.46
N TRP A 44 -14.01 -5.04 -16.22
CA TRP A 44 -12.97 -6.04 -16.47
C TRP A 44 -13.58 -7.43 -16.52
N ASN A 45 -13.04 -8.31 -17.36
CA ASN A 45 -13.53 -9.69 -17.49
C ASN A 45 -12.85 -10.59 -16.43
N ASN A 46 -13.35 -10.54 -15.20
CA ASN A 46 -12.93 -11.37 -14.07
C ASN A 46 -14.10 -11.47 -13.09
N ASP A 47 -15.08 -12.31 -13.43
CA ASP A 47 -16.32 -12.47 -12.67
C ASP A 47 -16.07 -13.09 -11.29
N THR A 48 -15.03 -13.93 -11.16
CA THR A 48 -14.61 -14.53 -9.90
C THR A 48 -13.85 -13.57 -8.99
N LYS A 49 -13.53 -12.37 -9.47
CA LYS A 49 -12.78 -11.34 -8.75
C LYS A 49 -11.46 -11.84 -8.17
N LEU A 50 -10.71 -12.65 -8.92
CA LEU A 50 -9.37 -13.08 -8.52
C LEU A 50 -8.48 -11.89 -8.22
N LEU A 51 -7.82 -11.92 -7.05
CA LEU A 51 -6.94 -10.82 -6.58
C LEU A 51 -5.69 -10.65 -7.44
N SER A 52 -5.22 -11.71 -8.08
CA SER A 52 -4.07 -11.70 -9.00
C SER A 52 -4.32 -10.93 -10.30
N SER A 53 -5.58 -10.55 -10.58
CA SER A 53 -5.97 -9.79 -11.76
C SER A 53 -6.82 -8.58 -11.37
N TYR A 54 -7.18 -7.77 -12.36
CA TYR A 54 -8.15 -6.70 -12.17
C TYR A 54 -9.57 -7.27 -12.16
N PHE A 55 -10.48 -6.60 -11.45
CA PHE A 55 -11.91 -6.88 -11.46
C PHE A 55 -12.69 -5.57 -11.25
N SER A 56 -13.94 -5.56 -11.64
CA SER A 56 -14.81 -4.39 -11.48
C SER A 56 -14.95 -3.99 -10.00
N GLY A 57 -14.63 -2.75 -9.68
CA GLY A 57 -14.62 -2.20 -8.32
C GLY A 57 -13.24 -2.14 -7.66
N LYS A 58 -12.24 -2.91 -8.15
CA LYS A 58 -10.87 -2.85 -7.62
C LYS A 58 -10.26 -1.47 -7.84
N THR A 59 -9.54 -0.96 -6.85
CA THR A 59 -8.69 0.22 -7.05
C THR A 59 -7.46 -0.19 -7.86
N TYR A 60 -7.12 0.58 -8.85
CA TYR A 60 -5.95 0.33 -9.67
C TYR A 60 -4.69 0.54 -8.82
N GLY A 61 -3.78 -0.41 -8.88
CA GLY A 61 -2.54 -0.37 -8.12
C GLY A 61 -2.61 -0.93 -6.70
N ASP A 62 -3.79 -1.41 -6.21
CA ASP A 62 -3.89 -2.02 -4.89
C ASP A 62 -2.96 -3.22 -4.76
N ILE A 63 -2.16 -3.21 -3.70
CA ILE A 63 -1.25 -4.28 -3.31
C ILE A 63 -1.90 -5.05 -2.16
N TRP A 64 -2.17 -6.32 -2.41
CA TRP A 64 -2.70 -7.25 -1.41
C TRP A 64 -1.56 -7.99 -0.72
N GLY A 65 -1.66 -8.15 0.59
CA GLY A 65 -0.67 -8.84 1.41
C GLY A 65 -1.18 -9.08 2.81
N PHE A 66 -0.40 -9.80 3.59
CA PHE A 66 -0.68 -10.07 4.99
C PHE A 66 -0.27 -8.90 5.87
N GLU A 67 -1.06 -8.59 6.90
CA GLU A 67 -0.71 -7.59 7.88
C GLU A 67 0.21 -8.17 8.94
N THR A 68 1.35 -7.53 9.16
CA THR A 68 2.28 -7.90 10.23
C THR A 68 1.66 -7.60 11.59
N ASP A 69 1.72 -8.58 12.50
CA ASP A 69 1.40 -8.42 13.91
C ASP A 69 2.67 -8.02 14.70
N ARG A 70 3.58 -8.97 14.84
CA ARG A 70 4.87 -8.86 15.54
C ARG A 70 5.85 -9.92 15.02
N TYR A 71 6.96 -10.09 15.66
CA TYR A 71 7.81 -11.26 15.47
C TYR A 71 7.33 -12.42 16.34
N PHE A 72 7.52 -13.66 15.86
CA PHE A 72 7.30 -14.84 16.68
C PHE A 72 8.31 -14.89 17.84
N GLU A 73 7.83 -15.29 19.01
CA GLU A 73 8.62 -15.57 20.19
C GLU A 73 8.68 -17.09 20.42
N GLU A 74 9.65 -17.57 21.18
CA GLU A 74 9.72 -18.99 21.58
C GLU A 74 8.44 -19.44 22.31
N SER A 75 7.79 -18.52 23.04
CA SER A 75 6.54 -18.73 23.77
C SER A 75 5.32 -18.99 22.86
N ASP A 76 5.41 -18.70 21.56
CA ASP A 76 4.35 -18.99 20.58
C ASP A 76 4.32 -20.46 20.13
N PHE A 77 5.34 -21.22 20.49
CA PHE A 77 5.51 -22.62 20.09
C PHE A 77 5.56 -23.55 21.30
N THR A 78 5.23 -24.82 21.07
CA THR A 78 5.31 -25.88 22.09
C THR A 78 6.47 -26.84 21.86
N GLY A 79 7.06 -26.81 20.67
CA GLY A 79 8.18 -27.69 20.29
C GLY A 79 8.44 -27.64 18.79
N GLN A 80 9.30 -28.55 18.34
CA GLN A 80 9.69 -28.68 16.94
C GLN A 80 9.56 -30.14 16.50
N ASN A 81 9.07 -30.34 15.28
CA ASN A 81 8.98 -31.68 14.66
C ASN A 81 10.34 -32.14 14.14
N ALA A 82 10.44 -33.44 13.79
CA ALA A 82 11.65 -34.02 13.26
C ALA A 82 12.10 -33.43 11.89
N ASP A 83 11.19 -32.86 11.14
CA ASP A 83 11.43 -32.18 9.86
C ASP A 83 11.88 -30.71 10.02
N GLY A 84 11.97 -30.21 11.26
CA GLY A 84 12.36 -28.84 11.57
C GLY A 84 11.19 -27.86 11.63
N SER A 85 9.97 -28.25 11.30
CA SER A 85 8.78 -27.40 11.44
C SER A 85 8.42 -27.18 12.91
N TRP A 86 7.86 -26.00 13.23
CA TRP A 86 7.50 -25.63 14.59
C TRP A 86 6.04 -25.99 14.89
N ILE A 87 5.80 -26.44 16.12
CA ILE A 87 4.45 -26.75 16.63
C ILE A 87 3.89 -25.51 17.29
N TYR A 88 2.89 -24.90 16.67
CA TYR A 88 2.24 -23.69 17.17
C TYR A 88 1.46 -23.97 18.46
N LYS A 89 1.55 -23.08 19.42
CA LYS A 89 0.79 -23.15 20.66
C LYS A 89 -0.70 -22.89 20.41
N SER A 90 -1.54 -23.48 21.22
CA SER A 90 -2.98 -23.21 21.16
C SER A 90 -3.29 -21.70 21.28
N GLY A 91 -4.10 -21.18 20.37
CA GLY A 91 -4.44 -19.75 20.27
C GLY A 91 -3.44 -18.92 19.47
N VAL A 92 -2.40 -19.51 18.90
CA VAL A 92 -1.51 -18.88 17.93
C VAL A 92 -1.89 -19.38 16.55
N ALA A 93 -2.25 -18.46 15.63
CA ALA A 93 -2.59 -18.82 14.27
C ALA A 93 -1.37 -19.43 13.55
N SER A 94 -1.57 -20.57 12.91
CA SER A 94 -0.52 -21.28 12.18
C SER A 94 -0.21 -20.58 10.85
N GLN A 95 1.06 -20.42 10.52
CA GLN A 95 1.52 -19.91 9.23
C GLN A 95 2.05 -21.03 8.31
N SER A 96 1.82 -22.28 8.65
CA SER A 96 2.32 -23.43 7.89
C SER A 96 1.86 -23.46 6.44
N ALA A 97 0.68 -22.90 6.13
CA ALA A 97 0.18 -22.78 4.76
C ALA A 97 1.04 -21.86 3.87
N LEU A 98 1.83 -20.96 4.46
CA LEU A 98 2.73 -20.04 3.76
C LEU A 98 4.16 -20.62 3.63
N GLU A 99 4.45 -21.70 4.30
CA GLU A 99 5.77 -22.34 4.29
C GLU A 99 6.07 -22.97 2.94
N ARG A 100 7.34 -22.93 2.57
CA ARG A 100 7.86 -23.61 1.38
C ARG A 100 9.19 -24.25 1.74
N ALA A 101 9.26 -25.57 1.67
CA ALA A 101 10.48 -26.31 2.00
C ALA A 101 11.72 -25.74 1.28
N PRO A 102 12.86 -25.58 1.99
CA PRO A 102 13.11 -26.01 3.37
C PRO A 102 12.74 -24.97 4.46
N PHE A 103 12.04 -23.88 4.13
CA PHE A 103 11.73 -22.81 5.07
C PHE A 103 10.51 -23.14 5.94
N HIS A 104 10.65 -22.93 7.24
CA HIS A 104 9.59 -23.00 8.25
C HIS A 104 9.62 -21.76 9.13
N TYR A 105 8.44 -21.22 9.43
CA TYR A 105 8.33 -20.09 10.37
C TYR A 105 8.69 -20.52 11.79
N GLY A 106 9.51 -19.72 12.47
CA GLY A 106 9.97 -19.97 13.82
C GLY A 106 10.19 -18.68 14.63
N PRO A 107 10.75 -18.80 15.84
CA PRO A 107 11.09 -17.63 16.66
C PRO A 107 11.99 -16.66 15.93
N GLY A 108 11.61 -15.35 15.93
CA GLY A 108 12.31 -14.30 15.22
C GLY A 108 11.76 -13.99 13.82
N ASP A 109 10.90 -14.83 13.26
CA ASP A 109 10.23 -14.55 11.97
C ASP A 109 8.99 -13.68 12.16
N ILE A 110 8.53 -13.07 11.05
CA ILE A 110 7.34 -12.23 11.05
C ILE A 110 6.09 -13.07 11.32
N LYS A 111 5.31 -12.68 12.33
CA LYS A 111 3.98 -13.19 12.61
C LYS A 111 2.95 -12.27 11.94
N PHE A 112 2.05 -12.86 11.16
CA PHE A 112 0.94 -12.15 10.55
C PHE A 112 -0.32 -12.22 11.42
N LYS A 113 -1.22 -11.27 11.20
CA LYS A 113 -2.51 -11.22 11.88
C LYS A 113 -3.50 -12.18 11.23
N ASP A 114 -4.15 -12.98 12.04
CA ASP A 114 -5.34 -13.75 11.67
C ASP A 114 -6.54 -12.79 11.60
N LEU A 115 -6.93 -12.42 10.39
CA LEU A 115 -7.96 -11.40 10.17
C LEU A 115 -9.37 -12.00 10.10
N ASP A 116 -9.49 -13.27 9.73
CA ASP A 116 -10.77 -13.97 9.64
C ASP A 116 -11.07 -14.86 10.85
N GLY A 117 -10.09 -15.04 11.76
CA GLY A 117 -10.24 -15.81 12.98
C GLY A 117 -10.26 -17.32 12.75
N SER A 118 -9.72 -17.80 11.63
CA SER A 118 -9.68 -19.23 11.28
C SER A 118 -8.67 -20.03 12.10
N GLY A 119 -7.69 -19.36 12.71
CA GLY A 119 -6.56 -20.00 13.40
C GLY A 119 -5.44 -20.43 12.48
N ALA A 120 -5.51 -20.10 11.19
CA ALA A 120 -4.47 -20.32 10.21
C ALA A 120 -4.31 -19.09 9.32
N ILE A 121 -3.09 -18.74 8.96
CA ILE A 121 -2.83 -17.63 8.06
C ILE A 121 -2.77 -18.13 6.63
N ASP A 122 -3.74 -17.73 5.82
CA ASP A 122 -3.81 -18.11 4.41
C ASP A 122 -4.46 -17.04 3.53
N GLY A 123 -4.45 -17.26 2.23
CA GLY A 123 -5.02 -16.34 1.23
C GLY A 123 -6.44 -16.70 0.80
N GLY A 124 -7.11 -17.60 1.51
CA GLY A 124 -8.43 -18.11 1.11
C GLY A 124 -8.40 -18.66 -0.32
N LYS A 125 -9.44 -18.39 -1.09
CA LYS A 125 -9.48 -18.72 -2.53
C LYS A 125 -8.76 -17.69 -3.41
N GLY A 126 -8.16 -16.65 -2.80
CA GLY A 126 -7.51 -15.57 -3.54
C GLY A 126 -8.47 -14.71 -4.34
N THR A 127 -9.72 -14.59 -3.90
CA THR A 127 -10.75 -13.76 -4.51
C THR A 127 -11.13 -12.60 -3.59
N ALA A 128 -11.79 -11.56 -4.13
CA ALA A 128 -12.24 -10.44 -3.32
C ALA A 128 -13.29 -10.80 -2.26
N ASP A 129 -14.04 -11.89 -2.50
CA ASP A 129 -15.10 -12.35 -1.60
C ASP A 129 -14.61 -13.45 -0.64
N ASP A 130 -13.41 -14.02 -0.89
CA ASP A 130 -12.76 -15.03 -0.06
C ASP A 130 -11.23 -14.83 -0.20
N HIS A 131 -10.70 -13.92 0.58
CA HIS A 131 -9.28 -13.50 0.55
C HIS A 131 -8.50 -13.96 1.79
N GLY A 132 -9.13 -14.75 2.69
CA GLY A 132 -8.51 -15.16 3.94
C GLY A 132 -7.98 -13.95 4.71
N ASP A 133 -6.72 -14.02 5.13
CA ASP A 133 -6.04 -12.96 5.87
C ASP A 133 -5.39 -11.88 4.99
N LEU A 134 -5.58 -11.95 3.67
CA LEU A 134 -5.10 -10.91 2.78
C LEU A 134 -5.94 -9.63 2.93
N LYS A 135 -5.27 -8.49 2.93
CA LYS A 135 -5.90 -7.17 2.83
C LYS A 135 -5.10 -6.24 1.93
N VAL A 136 -5.68 -5.12 1.54
CA VAL A 136 -4.92 -4.07 0.84
C VAL A 136 -3.96 -3.42 1.83
N ILE A 137 -2.67 -3.65 1.63
CA ILE A 137 -1.56 -3.13 2.47
C ILE A 137 -0.92 -1.89 1.88
N GLY A 138 -1.20 -1.56 0.64
CA GLY A 138 -0.66 -0.38 -0.03
C GLY A 138 -1.24 -0.19 -1.43
N ASN A 139 -0.75 0.83 -2.10
CA ASN A 139 -1.06 1.06 -3.51
C ASN A 139 0.23 1.46 -4.24
N SER A 140 0.46 0.93 -5.43
CA SER A 140 1.65 1.20 -6.24
C SER A 140 1.65 2.59 -6.90
N LEU A 141 0.52 3.29 -6.87
CA LEU A 141 0.41 4.64 -7.40
C LEU A 141 0.42 5.65 -6.24
N PRO A 142 1.16 6.75 -6.37
CA PRO A 142 1.10 7.83 -5.39
C PRO A 142 -0.30 8.42 -5.35
N ARG A 143 -0.83 8.59 -4.11
CA ARG A 143 -2.13 9.22 -3.87
C ARG A 143 -2.00 10.73 -3.79
N TYR A 144 -1.04 11.16 -2.99
CA TYR A 144 -0.83 12.58 -2.71
C TYR A 144 0.48 13.04 -3.36
N GLU A 145 0.37 14.08 -4.16
CA GLU A 145 1.52 14.78 -4.72
C GLU A 145 1.46 16.22 -4.24
N TYR A 146 2.56 16.70 -3.69
CA TYR A 146 2.64 18.09 -3.25
C TYR A 146 3.98 18.70 -3.62
N SER A 147 3.95 20.00 -3.89
CA SER A 147 5.15 20.79 -4.08
C SER A 147 5.01 22.12 -3.34
N PHE A 148 6.14 22.61 -2.88
CA PHE A 148 6.25 23.92 -2.28
C PHE A 148 7.41 24.68 -2.90
N HIS A 149 7.16 25.89 -3.32
CA HIS A 149 8.16 26.80 -3.86
C HIS A 149 8.19 28.05 -3.01
N LEU A 150 9.36 28.47 -2.59
CA LEU A 150 9.58 29.74 -1.91
C LEU A 150 10.72 30.47 -2.62
N GLY A 151 10.50 31.73 -2.92
CA GLY A 151 11.52 32.53 -3.55
C GLY A 151 11.41 34.00 -3.17
N GLY A 152 12.48 34.71 -3.46
CA GLY A 152 12.52 36.15 -3.24
C GLY A 152 13.53 36.82 -4.16
N SER A 153 13.27 38.08 -4.49
CA SER A 153 14.19 38.92 -5.25
C SER A 153 14.45 40.21 -4.54
N TRP A 154 15.70 40.69 -4.62
CA TRP A 154 16.15 41.94 -4.09
C TRP A 154 17.22 42.54 -4.98
N LYS A 155 16.98 43.75 -5.53
CA LYS A 155 17.93 44.51 -6.35
C LYS A 155 18.59 43.70 -7.48
N GLY A 156 17.84 42.81 -8.13
CA GLY A 156 18.34 41.98 -9.22
C GLY A 156 18.99 40.67 -8.82
N ILE A 157 18.97 40.34 -7.51
CA ILE A 157 19.37 39.02 -6.99
C ILE A 157 18.12 38.22 -6.73
N ASP A 158 18.01 37.04 -7.32
CA ASP A 158 16.89 36.10 -7.14
C ASP A 158 17.34 34.82 -6.44
N SER A 159 16.49 34.33 -5.55
CA SER A 159 16.66 33.02 -4.88
C SER A 159 15.38 32.22 -4.97
N LEU A 160 15.51 30.93 -5.28
CA LEU A 160 14.38 30.00 -5.36
C LEU A 160 14.71 28.70 -4.66
N THR A 161 13.84 28.26 -3.77
CA THR A 161 13.90 26.96 -3.10
C THR A 161 12.75 26.08 -3.58
N TRP A 162 13.07 24.82 -3.92
CA TRP A 162 12.13 23.84 -4.44
C TRP A 162 12.01 22.65 -3.47
N ILE A 163 10.78 22.27 -3.14
CA ILE A 163 10.50 21.03 -2.39
C ILE A 163 9.34 20.33 -3.11
N CYS A 164 9.57 19.08 -3.52
CA CYS A 164 8.55 18.23 -4.13
C CYS A 164 8.54 16.88 -3.45
N SER A 165 7.37 16.31 -3.21
CA SER A 165 7.21 14.96 -2.65
C SER A 165 5.93 14.32 -3.16
N SER A 166 5.94 12.97 -3.24
CA SER A 166 4.77 12.15 -3.53
C SER A 166 4.66 11.04 -2.49
N LYS A 167 3.44 10.63 -2.16
CA LYS A 167 3.15 9.56 -1.21
C LYS A 167 2.10 8.62 -1.77
N ALA A 168 2.46 7.32 -1.82
CA ALA A 168 1.55 6.22 -2.15
C ALA A 168 0.72 5.78 -0.93
#